data_c147a969a901be7fc47ae80db829f097
#
_entry.id   c147a969a901be7fc47ae80db829f097
#
_cell.length_a   1.000
_cell.length_b   1.000
_cell.length_c   1.000
_cell.angle_alpha   90.00
_cell.angle_beta   90.00
_cell.angle_gamma   90.00
#
_symmetry.space_group_name_H-M   'P 1'
#
loop_
_entity.id
_entity.type
_entity.pdbx_description
1 polymer ?
#
loop_
_entity_poly.entity_id
_entity_poly.type
_entity_poly.pdbx_seq_one_letter_code
_entity_poly.pdbx_strand_id
1 'polypeptide(L)'
;KWSKVDSGIAVQNMAIAAESMGLGNLIIGCVYDALHGEKKAYFDMALAIPKGYSFQIALAVGHKTDNKTPHDYDVAAQVSYL
;
A
#
# COMPACT_ATOMS: atom_id res chain seq x y z
N LYS A 1 5.22 14.77 10.31
CA LYS A 1 4.64 15.65 9.29
C LYS A 1 4.50 14.96 7.93
N TRP A 2 5.54 14.27 7.50
CA TRP A 2 5.59 13.64 6.18
C TRP A 2 5.34 12.13 6.21
N SER A 3 4.89 11.58 7.33
CA SER A 3 4.77 10.13 7.51
C SER A 3 3.87 9.45 6.47
N LYS A 4 2.79 10.09 6.08
CA LYS A 4 1.88 9.54 5.06
C LYS A 4 2.53 9.52 3.70
N VAL A 5 3.24 10.58 3.34
CA VAL A 5 3.98 10.67 2.07
C VAL A 5 5.11 9.64 2.05
N ASP A 6 5.89 9.57 3.12
CA ASP A 6 7.00 8.64 3.24
C ASP A 6 6.53 7.18 3.16
N SER A 7 5.39 6.88 3.79
CA SER A 7 4.78 5.54 3.72
C SER A 7 4.41 5.18 2.28
N GLY A 8 3.81 6.11 1.54
CA GLY A 8 3.47 5.90 0.14
C GLY A 8 4.69 5.65 -0.74
N ILE A 9 5.76 6.41 -0.52
CA ILE A 9 7.02 6.25 -1.25
C ILE A 9 7.60 4.86 -0.99
N ALA A 10 7.65 4.45 0.28
CA ALA A 10 8.19 3.14 0.67
C ALA A 10 7.37 2.00 0.06
N VAL A 11 6.04 2.09 0.12
CA VAL A 11 5.15 1.06 -0.42
C VAL A 11 5.32 0.92 -1.92
N GLN A 12 5.43 2.04 -2.65
CA GLN A 12 5.63 1.97 -4.10
C GLN A 12 6.97 1.32 -4.45
N ASN A 13 8.03 1.63 -3.71
CA ASN A 13 9.32 0.99 -3.90
C ASN A 13 9.24 -0.53 -3.66
N MET A 14 8.53 -0.95 -2.62
CA MET A 14 8.31 -2.37 -2.33
C MET A 14 7.49 -3.05 -3.43
N ALA A 15 6.47 -2.38 -3.96
CA ALA A 15 5.64 -2.92 -5.03
C ALA A 15 6.46 -3.15 -6.31
N ILE A 16 7.30 -2.19 -6.67
CA ILE A 16 8.19 -2.31 -7.83
C ILE A 16 9.21 -3.44 -7.62
N ALA A 17 9.78 -3.53 -6.43
CA ALA A 17 10.71 -4.59 -6.11
C ALA A 17 10.05 -5.98 -6.20
N ALA A 18 8.84 -6.12 -5.67
CA ALA A 18 8.08 -7.37 -5.77
C ALA A 18 7.82 -7.76 -7.23
N GLU A 19 7.42 -6.80 -8.06
CA GLU A 19 7.19 -7.03 -9.49
C GLU A 19 8.48 -7.47 -10.19
N SER A 20 9.61 -6.86 -9.87
CA SER A 20 10.91 -7.22 -10.45
C SER A 20 11.36 -8.63 -10.08
N MET A 21 10.84 -9.15 -8.97
CA MET A 21 11.11 -10.52 -8.51
C MET A 21 10.10 -11.53 -9.05
N GLY A 22 9.18 -11.13 -9.90
CA GLY A 22 8.12 -11.98 -10.43
C GLY A 22 7.00 -12.27 -9.46
N LEU A 23 6.90 -11.52 -8.36
CA LEU A 23 5.85 -11.69 -7.35
C LEU A 23 4.65 -10.80 -7.64
N GLY A 24 3.47 -11.26 -7.22
CA GLY A 24 2.27 -10.44 -7.21
C GLY A 24 2.24 -9.53 -5.99
N ASN A 25 1.59 -8.39 -6.12
CA ASN A 25 1.41 -7.48 -5.00
C ASN A 25 0.09 -6.72 -5.11
N LEU A 26 -0.41 -6.27 -3.97
CA LEU A 26 -1.63 -5.49 -3.87
C LEU A 26 -1.49 -4.46 -2.76
N ILE A 27 -1.65 -3.19 -3.09
CA ILE A 27 -1.66 -2.11 -2.11
C ILE A 27 -3.05 -2.08 -1.47
N ILE A 28 -3.08 -2.15 -0.13
CA ILE A 28 -4.32 -2.26 0.64
C ILE A 28 -4.45 -1.02 1.54
N GLY A 29 -5.42 -0.17 1.22
CA GLY A 29 -5.77 0.99 2.04
C GLY A 29 -7.11 0.87 2.73
N CYS A 30 -7.97 -0.02 2.28
CA CYS A 30 -9.37 -0.10 2.73
C CYS A 30 -9.54 -0.48 4.20
N VAL A 31 -8.54 -1.03 4.85
CA VAL A 31 -8.58 -1.39 6.27
C VAL A 31 -8.18 -0.24 7.20
N TYR A 32 -7.85 0.92 6.65
CA TYR A 32 -7.39 2.07 7.43
C TYR A 32 -8.36 2.44 8.55
N ASP A 33 -9.64 2.56 8.24
CA ASP A 33 -10.65 2.95 9.20
C ASP A 33 -10.80 1.93 10.33
N ALA A 34 -10.74 0.64 10.01
CA ALA A 34 -10.81 -0.42 11.01
C ALA A 34 -9.62 -0.38 11.98
N LEU A 35 -8.43 -0.10 11.45
CA LEU A 35 -7.20 -0.07 12.24
C LEU A 35 -7.02 1.23 13.04
N HIS A 36 -7.87 2.22 12.82
CA HIS A 36 -7.92 3.48 13.58
C HIS A 36 -9.21 3.66 14.38
N GLY A 37 -10.13 2.68 14.34
CA GLY A 37 -11.42 2.73 14.96
C GLY A 37 -11.45 2.20 16.39
N GLU A 38 -12.62 1.75 16.82
CA GLU A 38 -12.86 1.30 18.19
C GLU A 38 -11.97 0.12 18.59
N LYS A 39 -11.59 -0.72 17.67
CA LYS A 39 -10.75 -1.91 17.91
C LYS A 39 -9.28 -1.68 17.63
N LYS A 40 -8.84 -0.43 17.60
CA LYS A 40 -7.44 -0.10 17.33
C LYS A 40 -6.48 -0.86 18.23
N ALA A 41 -6.77 -0.89 19.54
CA ALA A 41 -5.91 -1.57 20.50
C ALA A 41 -5.78 -3.07 20.21
N TYR A 42 -6.88 -3.70 19.81
CA TYR A 42 -6.87 -5.11 19.42
C TYR A 42 -5.98 -5.33 18.18
N PHE A 43 -6.14 -4.52 17.16
CA PHE A 43 -5.36 -4.65 15.93
C PHE A 43 -3.89 -4.29 16.13
N ASP A 44 -3.59 -3.29 16.95
CA ASP A 44 -2.20 -2.95 17.28
C ASP A 44 -1.49 -4.15 17.91
N MET A 45 -2.19 -4.88 18.78
CA MET A 45 -1.66 -6.09 19.39
C MET A 45 -1.53 -7.23 18.38
N ALA A 46 -2.58 -7.50 17.60
CA ALA A 46 -2.63 -8.60 16.65
C ALA A 46 -1.58 -8.45 15.55
N LEU A 47 -1.31 -7.23 15.12
CA LEU A 47 -0.35 -6.92 14.07
C LEU A 47 1.03 -6.53 14.61
N ALA A 48 1.21 -6.58 15.93
CA ALA A 48 2.45 -6.23 16.61
C ALA A 48 2.94 -4.81 16.25
N ILE A 49 2.01 -3.85 16.17
CA ILE A 49 2.36 -2.45 15.91
C ILE A 49 2.94 -1.85 17.18
N PRO A 50 4.20 -1.36 17.17
CA PRO A 50 4.83 -0.79 18.35
C PRO A 50 4.11 0.47 18.85
N LYS A 51 4.22 0.74 20.14
CA LYS A 51 3.70 1.97 20.72
C LYS A 51 4.30 3.20 20.02
N GLY A 52 3.47 4.16 19.71
CA GLY A 52 3.88 5.37 19.00
C GLY A 52 3.84 5.25 17.48
N TYR A 53 3.54 4.06 16.97
CA TYR A 53 3.35 3.83 15.53
C TYR A 53 1.88 3.65 15.21
N SER A 54 1.49 3.94 13.98
CA SER A 54 0.14 3.70 13.51
C SER A 54 0.16 3.22 12.07
N PHE A 55 -0.85 2.42 11.72
CA PHE A 55 -1.04 1.93 10.37
C PHE A 55 -1.27 3.10 9.40
N GLN A 56 -0.61 3.06 8.27
CA GLN A 56 -0.86 3.98 7.17
C GLN A 56 -1.38 3.25 5.93
N ILE A 57 -0.67 2.23 5.49
CA ILE A 57 -1.01 1.48 4.29
C ILE A 57 -0.34 0.10 4.38
N ALA A 58 -0.88 -0.87 3.67
CA ALA A 58 -0.31 -2.22 3.61
C ALA A 58 -0.02 -2.63 2.18
N LEU A 59 0.92 -3.55 2.04
CA LEU A 59 1.22 -4.20 0.77
C LEU A 59 1.16 -5.71 1.00
N ALA A 60 0.27 -6.39 0.29
CA ALA A 60 0.25 -7.84 0.25
C ALA A 60 1.17 -8.31 -0.86
N VAL A 61 2.05 -9.27 -0.57
CA VAL A 61 3.01 -9.82 -1.54
C VAL A 61 2.90 -11.33 -1.53
N GLY A 62 2.87 -11.93 -2.70
CA GLY A 62 2.78 -13.37 -2.83
C GLY A 62 2.99 -13.84 -4.25
N HIS A 63 2.83 -15.14 -4.46
CA HIS A 63 2.92 -15.71 -5.79
C HIS A 63 1.68 -15.36 -6.60
N LYS A 64 1.90 -14.98 -7.87
CA LYS A 64 0.79 -14.63 -8.76
C LYS A 64 -0.02 -15.88 -9.10
N THR A 65 -1.34 -15.74 -9.01
CA THR A 65 -2.28 -16.72 -9.51
C THR A 65 -3.03 -16.22 -10.75
N ASP A 66 -2.81 -14.96 -11.10
CA ASP A 66 -3.56 -14.25 -12.12
C ASP A 66 -2.66 -13.23 -12.82
N ASN A 67 -2.96 -12.94 -14.08
CA ASN A 67 -2.29 -11.86 -14.81
C ASN A 67 -3.33 -10.83 -15.22
N LYS A 68 -3.16 -9.61 -14.72
CA LYS A 68 -4.04 -8.50 -15.07
C LYS A 68 -3.45 -7.68 -16.20
N THR A 69 -4.32 -7.26 -17.11
CA THR A 69 -3.97 -6.28 -18.12
C THR A 69 -3.79 -4.91 -17.46
N PRO A 70 -2.73 -4.17 -17.78
CA PRO A 70 -2.56 -2.81 -17.29
C PRO A 70 -3.75 -1.93 -17.66
N HIS A 71 -4.06 -0.96 -16.81
CA HIS A 71 -5.09 0.03 -17.12
C HIS A 71 -4.66 0.91 -18.30
N ASP A 72 -5.61 1.27 -19.15
CA ASP A 72 -5.38 2.26 -20.18
C ASP A 72 -5.47 3.66 -19.60
N TYR A 73 -4.53 4.51 -19.95
CA TYR A 73 -4.51 5.90 -19.53
C TYR A 73 -4.51 6.82 -20.73
N ASP A 74 -5.32 7.85 -20.67
CA ASP A 74 -5.26 8.94 -21.65
C ASP A 74 -4.22 9.96 -21.16
N VAL A 75 -3.00 9.83 -21.63
CA VAL A 75 -1.89 10.70 -21.23
C VAL A 75 -2.20 12.15 -21.55
N ALA A 76 -2.83 12.42 -22.71
CA ALA A 76 -3.16 13.79 -23.11
C ALA A 76 -4.15 14.45 -22.14
N ALA A 77 -5.09 13.68 -21.55
CA ALA A 77 -6.05 14.21 -20.60
C ALA A 77 -5.53 14.29 -19.17
N GLN A 78 -4.55 13.45 -18.81
CA GLN A 78 -4.13 13.28 -17.41
C GLN A 78 -2.77 13.86 -17.09
N VAL A 79 -1.96 14.18 -18.11
CA VAL A 79 -0.61 14.67 -17.91
C VAL A 79 -0.45 16.06 -18.53
N SER A 80 0.09 16.98 -17.73
CA SER A 80 0.44 18.33 -18.18
C SER A 80 1.96 18.51 -18.09
N TYR A 81 2.52 19.23 -19.07
CA TYR A 81 3.95 19.55 -19.08
C TYR A 81 4.12 21.05 -18.86
N LEU A 82 5.08 21.40 -18.02
CA LEU A 82 5.43 22.79 -17.74
C LEU A 82 6.29 23.39 -18.83
#